data_1987fb3fbbf2e5ea4e779437772cf695
#
_entry.id   1987fb3fbbf2e5ea4e779437772cf695
#
_cell.length_a   1.000
_cell.length_b   1.000
_cell.length_c   1.000
_cell.angle_alpha   90.00
_cell.angle_beta   90.00
_cell.angle_gamma   90.00
#
_symmetry.space_group_name_H-M   'P 1'
#
loop_
_entity.id
_entity.type
_entity.pdbx_description
1 polymer ?
#
loop_
_entity_poly.entity_id
_entity_poly.type
_entity_poly.pdbx_seq_one_letter_code
_entity_poly.pdbx_strand_id
1 'polypeptide(L)'
;MGVRVNTNKSCPYSEMRGKSMRKKLDRGITITPKRGRIAGPLAKVGPAYCLSLMLLAFQAISIQSSEASMNLKLYAYNKMHWSEFQCYNWLIFKESSWNPKARNGSHYGLGQMRSTWYRDLSPKRQIDAHIKYVRHRYKDACDALHHLETRGWH
;
A
#
# COMPACT_ATOMS: atom_id res chain seq x y z
N MET A 1 21.75 32.03 -22.03
CA MET A 1 20.29 31.74 -22.06
C MET A 1 19.93 30.90 -20.84
N GLY A 2 19.34 31.51 -19.82
CA GLY A 2 19.06 30.84 -18.55
C GLY A 2 17.71 30.12 -18.60
N VAL A 3 17.72 28.82 -18.41
CA VAL A 3 16.50 28.00 -18.26
C VAL A 3 15.94 28.22 -16.87
N ARG A 4 14.81 28.92 -16.78
CA ARG A 4 14.05 29.06 -15.51
C ARG A 4 13.40 27.70 -15.20
N VAL A 5 13.90 27.02 -14.17
CA VAL A 5 13.24 25.86 -13.59
C VAL A 5 12.05 26.34 -12.76
N ASN A 6 10.83 26.06 -13.22
CA ASN A 6 9.61 26.38 -12.50
C ASN A 6 9.40 25.37 -11.37
N THR A 7 9.72 25.72 -10.12
CA THR A 7 9.71 24.88 -8.94
C THR A 7 8.34 24.77 -8.24
N ASN A 8 7.26 25.23 -8.84
CA ASN A 8 5.93 25.29 -8.22
C ASN A 8 4.92 24.28 -8.83
N LYS A 9 5.28 23.00 -8.87
CA LYS A 9 4.25 21.93 -8.95
C LYS A 9 4.18 21.24 -7.59
N SER A 10 3.48 21.88 -6.64
CA SER A 10 3.08 21.23 -5.40
C SER A 10 2.10 20.09 -5.73
N CYS A 11 2.43 18.87 -5.34
CA CYS A 11 1.50 17.74 -5.38
C CYS A 11 0.20 18.09 -4.64
N PRO A 12 -0.98 17.74 -5.17
CA PRO A 12 -2.29 18.02 -4.53
C PRO A 12 -2.47 17.37 -3.16
N TYR A 13 -1.49 16.56 -2.72
CA TYR A 13 -1.49 15.89 -1.41
C TYR A 13 -1.28 16.83 -0.22
N SER A 14 -0.72 18.02 -0.40
CA SER A 14 -0.50 18.98 0.71
C SER A 14 -1.82 19.54 1.27
N GLU A 15 -2.88 19.56 0.48
CA GLU A 15 -4.17 20.14 0.86
C GLU A 15 -5.08 19.20 1.67
N MET A 16 -4.89 17.89 1.57
CA MET A 16 -5.71 16.91 2.31
C MET A 16 -5.25 16.65 3.75
N ARG A 17 -4.11 17.17 4.19
CA ARG A 17 -3.58 16.97 5.56
C ARG A 17 -4.24 17.87 6.62
N GLY A 18 -5.11 18.80 6.23
CA GLY A 18 -5.70 19.83 7.13
C GLY A 18 -6.93 19.40 7.91
N LYS A 19 -7.61 18.30 7.63
CA LYS A 19 -8.97 18.07 8.17
C LYS A 19 -9.28 16.74 8.87
N SER A 20 -8.32 15.90 9.25
CA SER A 20 -8.70 14.69 10.01
C SER A 20 -7.59 14.04 10.81
N MET A 21 -6.98 14.72 11.79
CA MET A 21 -6.31 14.03 12.89
C MET A 21 -6.18 14.91 14.15
N ARG A 22 -7.31 15.36 14.68
CA ARG A 22 -7.38 15.79 16.09
C ARG A 22 -8.66 15.25 16.69
N LYS A 23 -8.64 14.02 17.17
CA LYS A 23 -9.45 13.55 18.30
C LYS A 23 -9.08 12.12 18.68
N LYS A 24 -8.74 11.98 19.99
CA LYS A 24 -8.57 10.76 20.77
C LYS A 24 -7.19 10.11 20.80
N LEU A 25 -6.31 10.76 21.53
CA LEU A 25 -5.30 10.06 22.35
C LEU A 25 -5.54 10.49 23.79
N ASP A 26 -6.44 9.83 24.50
CA ASP A 26 -6.55 9.85 25.96
C ASP A 26 -7.48 8.72 26.38
N ARG A 27 -6.94 7.56 26.58
CA ARG A 27 -7.40 6.57 27.56
C ARG A 27 -6.28 5.60 27.85
N GLY A 28 -5.61 5.83 28.98
CA GLY A 28 -4.62 4.91 29.54
C GLY A 28 -5.25 3.56 29.84
N ILE A 29 -4.76 2.52 29.20
CA ILE A 29 -5.09 1.13 29.52
C ILE A 29 -3.90 0.58 30.28
N THR A 30 -4.02 0.53 31.61
CA THR A 30 -3.11 -0.18 32.49
C THR A 30 -3.40 -1.67 32.39
N ILE A 31 -2.53 -2.42 31.70
CA ILE A 31 -2.65 -3.88 31.64
C ILE A 31 -1.83 -4.49 32.77
N THR A 32 -2.47 -4.92 33.83
CA THR A 32 -1.86 -5.74 34.87
C THR A 32 -1.96 -7.21 34.50
N PRO A 33 -0.85 -7.99 34.41
CA PRO A 33 -0.93 -9.40 34.12
C PRO A 33 -1.34 -10.19 35.39
N LYS A 34 -2.59 -10.66 35.42
CA LYS A 34 -3.03 -11.62 36.44
C LYS A 34 -2.59 -13.03 36.01
N ARG A 35 -1.61 -13.57 36.72
CA ARG A 35 -1.13 -14.95 36.60
C ARG A 35 -2.19 -15.90 37.20
N GLY A 36 -3.12 -16.40 36.37
CA GLY A 36 -4.08 -17.43 36.73
C GLY A 36 -3.57 -18.81 36.33
N ARG A 37 -3.40 -19.73 37.33
CA ARG A 37 -3.22 -21.16 37.10
C ARG A 37 -4.48 -21.72 36.48
N ILE A 38 -4.36 -22.32 35.31
CA ILE A 38 -5.47 -23.05 34.69
C ILE A 38 -5.11 -24.55 34.74
N ALA A 39 -5.59 -25.21 35.78
CA ALA A 39 -5.83 -26.64 35.76
C ALA A 39 -7.34 -26.83 35.75
N GLY A 40 -7.90 -27.23 34.63
CA GLY A 40 -9.31 -27.54 34.45
C GLY A 40 -9.53 -28.64 33.44
N PRO A 41 -10.50 -29.60 33.70
CA PRO A 41 -10.67 -30.81 32.92
C PRO A 41 -11.17 -30.50 31.51
N LEU A 42 -10.86 -31.41 30.57
CA LEU A 42 -11.34 -31.42 29.17
C LEU A 42 -12.88 -31.29 29.12
N ALA A 43 -13.37 -30.09 28.96
CA ALA A 43 -14.77 -29.84 28.69
C ALA A 43 -15.07 -30.07 27.21
N LYS A 44 -16.14 -30.82 26.93
CA LYS A 44 -16.66 -31.10 25.58
C LYS A 44 -16.82 -29.78 24.83
N VAL A 45 -16.07 -29.61 23.74
CA VAL A 45 -16.06 -28.43 22.88
C VAL A 45 -17.40 -28.37 22.15
N GLY A 46 -18.31 -27.52 22.61
CA GLY A 46 -19.64 -27.32 22.00
C GLY A 46 -19.53 -26.50 20.70
N PRO A 47 -20.58 -26.52 19.84
CA PRO A 47 -20.59 -25.83 18.53
C PRO A 47 -20.32 -24.32 18.59
N ALA A 48 -20.54 -23.67 19.74
CA ALA A 48 -20.25 -22.26 19.98
C ALA A 48 -18.73 -21.93 19.89
N TYR A 49 -17.84 -22.88 20.23
CA TYR A 49 -16.39 -22.70 20.15
C TYR A 49 -15.86 -22.66 18.72
N CYS A 50 -16.51 -23.38 17.81
CA CYS A 50 -16.13 -23.37 16.39
C CYS A 50 -16.37 -22.00 15.74
N LEU A 51 -17.46 -21.32 16.13
CA LEU A 51 -17.78 -19.98 15.62
C LEU A 51 -16.79 -18.92 16.13
N SER A 52 -16.36 -19.01 17.40
CA SER A 52 -15.36 -18.06 17.94
C SER A 52 -13.98 -18.25 17.35
N LEU A 53 -13.54 -19.49 17.06
CA LEU A 53 -12.28 -19.79 16.39
C LEU A 53 -12.30 -19.33 14.92
N MET A 54 -13.42 -19.45 14.22
CA MET A 54 -13.59 -18.94 12.86
C MET A 54 -13.52 -17.42 12.80
N LEU A 55 -14.11 -16.70 13.77
CA LEU A 55 -14.03 -15.23 13.85
C LEU A 55 -12.61 -14.74 14.13
N LEU A 56 -11.84 -15.42 14.98
CA LEU A 56 -10.45 -15.08 15.27
C LEU A 56 -9.53 -15.33 14.05
N ALA A 57 -9.77 -16.40 13.28
CA ALA A 57 -9.03 -16.70 12.06
C ALA A 57 -9.27 -15.64 10.96
N PHE A 58 -10.48 -15.09 10.87
CA PHE A 58 -10.81 -14.07 9.88
C PHE A 58 -10.10 -12.74 10.14
N GLN A 59 -9.84 -12.38 11.41
CA GLN A 59 -9.11 -11.16 11.78
C GLN A 59 -7.61 -11.26 11.48
N ALA A 60 -7.00 -12.45 11.58
CA ALA A 60 -5.58 -12.64 11.30
C ALA A 60 -5.23 -12.43 9.81
N ILE A 61 -6.14 -12.76 8.88
CA ILE A 61 -5.91 -12.59 7.44
C ILE A 61 -5.86 -11.11 7.03
N SER A 62 -6.61 -10.25 7.69
CA SER A 62 -6.67 -8.82 7.39
C SER A 62 -5.39 -8.06 7.77
N ILE A 63 -4.67 -8.51 8.79
CA ILE A 63 -3.44 -7.87 9.28
C ILE A 63 -2.26 -8.14 8.34
N GLN A 64 -2.15 -9.35 7.80
CA GLN A 64 -1.04 -9.73 6.91
C GLN A 64 -1.01 -8.96 5.59
N SER A 65 -2.16 -8.62 5.01
CA SER A 65 -2.21 -7.86 3.75
C SER A 65 -1.74 -6.41 3.91
N SER A 66 -1.97 -5.81 5.07
CA SER A 66 -1.55 -4.44 5.37
C SER A 66 -0.02 -4.33 5.56
N GLU A 67 0.61 -5.29 6.23
CA GLU A 67 2.06 -5.33 6.41
C GLU A 67 2.81 -5.56 5.08
N ALA A 68 2.30 -6.45 4.24
CA ALA A 68 2.90 -6.71 2.94
C ALA A 68 2.91 -5.44 2.05
N SER A 69 1.83 -4.68 2.02
CA SER A 69 1.76 -3.44 1.26
C SER A 69 2.66 -2.34 1.84
N MET A 70 2.80 -2.26 3.17
CA MET A 70 3.70 -1.32 3.84
C MET A 70 5.17 -1.59 3.49
N ASN A 71 5.58 -2.86 3.46
CA ASN A 71 6.92 -3.28 3.08
C ASN A 71 7.25 -2.92 1.62
N LEU A 72 6.27 -3.02 0.72
CA LEU A 72 6.45 -2.64 -0.69
C LEU A 72 6.56 -1.12 -0.85
N LYS A 73 5.79 -0.35 -0.10
CA LYS A 73 5.88 1.12 -0.09
C LYS A 73 7.24 1.59 0.42
N LEU A 74 7.73 1.01 1.52
CA LEU A 74 9.06 1.31 2.04
C LEU A 74 10.17 0.95 1.03
N TYR A 75 10.04 -0.19 0.33
CA TYR A 75 10.97 -0.56 -0.72
C TYR A 75 10.99 0.47 -1.86
N ALA A 76 9.83 0.92 -2.33
CA ALA A 76 9.74 1.93 -3.38
C ALA A 76 10.28 3.30 -2.91
N TYR A 77 9.99 3.68 -1.66
CA TYR A 77 10.50 4.91 -1.05
C TYR A 77 12.04 4.99 -1.09
N ASN A 78 12.73 3.88 -0.83
CA ASN A 78 14.20 3.83 -0.86
C ASN A 78 14.80 3.91 -2.28
N LYS A 79 13.97 3.94 -3.34
CA LYS A 79 14.43 3.99 -4.75
C LYS A 79 14.35 5.38 -5.38
N MET A 80 13.76 6.35 -4.71
CA MET A 80 13.50 7.68 -5.27
C MET A 80 13.45 8.75 -4.19
N HIS A 81 13.50 10.01 -4.60
CA HIS A 81 13.36 11.13 -3.67
C HIS A 81 11.92 11.19 -3.09
N TRP A 82 11.77 11.73 -1.88
CA TRP A 82 10.48 11.82 -1.19
C TRP A 82 9.35 12.44 -2.01
N SER A 83 9.64 13.53 -2.72
CA SER A 83 8.64 14.20 -3.58
C SER A 83 8.16 13.32 -4.72
N GLU A 84 9.07 12.58 -5.38
CA GLU A 84 8.75 11.63 -6.44
C GLU A 84 7.98 10.44 -5.88
N PHE A 85 8.35 9.95 -4.67
CA PHE A 85 7.66 8.84 -4.02
C PHE A 85 6.19 9.16 -3.71
N GLN A 86 5.85 10.39 -3.33
CA GLN A 86 4.45 10.75 -3.11
C GLN A 86 3.62 10.58 -4.38
N CYS A 87 4.12 11.02 -5.52
CA CYS A 87 3.47 10.82 -6.81
C CYS A 87 3.40 9.34 -7.19
N TYR A 88 4.51 8.60 -7.00
CA TYR A 88 4.58 7.17 -7.27
C TYR A 88 3.60 6.37 -6.40
N ASN A 89 3.53 6.68 -5.11
CA ASN A 89 2.61 6.04 -4.18
C ASN A 89 1.15 6.23 -4.61
N TRP A 90 0.81 7.41 -5.09
CA TRP A 90 -0.54 7.71 -5.57
C TRP A 90 -0.83 7.05 -6.93
N LEU A 91 0.15 7.02 -7.82
CA LEU A 91 0.08 6.31 -9.09
C LEU A 91 -0.23 4.82 -8.88
N ILE A 92 0.57 4.11 -8.07
CA ILE A 92 0.37 2.69 -7.78
C ILE A 92 -0.93 2.43 -7.01
N PHE A 93 -1.35 3.36 -6.15
CA PHE A 93 -2.64 3.24 -5.48
C PHE A 93 -3.81 3.27 -6.46
N LYS A 94 -3.79 4.16 -7.43
CA LYS A 94 -4.82 4.25 -8.49
C LYS A 94 -4.83 3.00 -9.38
N GLU A 95 -3.66 2.44 -9.69
CA GLU A 95 -3.52 1.29 -10.59
C GLU A 95 -3.95 -0.04 -9.94
N SER A 96 -3.56 -0.29 -8.72
CA SER A 96 -3.71 -1.62 -8.11
C SER A 96 -4.01 -1.61 -6.61
N SER A 97 -4.10 -0.44 -5.98
CA SER A 97 -4.13 -0.30 -4.52
C SER A 97 -2.98 -1.05 -3.83
N TRP A 98 -1.79 -1.06 -4.46
CA TRP A 98 -0.60 -1.79 -4.01
C TRP A 98 -0.75 -3.32 -3.99
N ASN A 99 -1.67 -3.87 -4.76
CA ASN A 99 -1.83 -5.32 -4.91
C ASN A 99 -0.95 -5.86 -6.05
N PRO A 100 0.12 -6.62 -5.77
CA PRO A 100 1.01 -7.16 -6.80
C PRO A 100 0.36 -8.25 -7.66
N LYS A 101 -0.80 -8.78 -7.24
CA LYS A 101 -1.57 -9.78 -7.97
C LYS A 101 -2.79 -9.17 -8.68
N ALA A 102 -2.93 -7.85 -8.68
CA ALA A 102 -4.03 -7.18 -9.37
C ALA A 102 -4.04 -7.54 -10.85
N ARG A 103 -5.24 -7.71 -11.40
CA ARG A 103 -5.46 -8.01 -12.82
C ARG A 103 -6.69 -7.28 -13.31
N ASN A 104 -6.54 -6.58 -14.43
CA ASN A 104 -7.63 -5.96 -15.16
C ASN A 104 -7.46 -6.28 -16.66
N GLY A 105 -8.22 -7.29 -17.15
CA GLY A 105 -8.08 -7.80 -18.51
C GLY A 105 -6.69 -8.34 -18.78
N SER A 106 -5.95 -7.67 -19.66
CA SER A 106 -4.55 -7.98 -20.02
C SER A 106 -3.50 -7.18 -19.24
N HIS A 107 -3.90 -6.42 -18.21
CA HIS A 107 -3.02 -5.62 -17.37
C HIS A 107 -2.80 -6.29 -16.01
N TYR A 108 -1.59 -6.26 -15.50
CA TYR A 108 -1.16 -7.06 -14.37
C TYR A 108 -0.31 -6.27 -13.36
N GLY A 109 -0.43 -6.69 -12.10
CA GLY A 109 0.46 -6.32 -11.01
C GLY A 109 0.33 -4.88 -10.54
N LEU A 110 1.36 -4.40 -9.84
CA LEU A 110 1.35 -3.10 -9.16
C LEU A 110 1.09 -1.92 -10.09
N GLY A 111 1.73 -1.89 -11.25
CA GLY A 111 1.61 -0.80 -12.23
C GLY A 111 0.71 -1.14 -13.42
N GLN A 112 -0.14 -2.15 -13.31
CA GLN A 112 -1.10 -2.56 -14.36
C GLN A 112 -0.49 -2.60 -15.77
N MET A 113 0.71 -3.19 -15.87
CA MET A 113 1.42 -3.28 -17.16
C MET A 113 0.85 -4.40 -18.02
N ARG A 114 0.69 -4.14 -19.32
CA ARG A 114 0.26 -5.13 -20.32
C ARG A 114 1.42 -6.06 -20.71
N SER A 115 1.83 -6.91 -19.76
CA SER A 115 2.96 -7.84 -19.96
C SER A 115 2.84 -9.06 -19.04
N THR A 116 2.85 -10.26 -19.63
CA THR A 116 2.88 -11.51 -18.87
C THR A 116 4.20 -11.70 -18.13
N TRP A 117 5.31 -11.26 -18.72
CA TRP A 117 6.59 -11.21 -18.02
C TRP A 117 6.52 -10.39 -16.72
N TYR A 118 5.90 -9.20 -16.77
CA TYR A 118 5.73 -8.36 -15.59
C TYR A 118 4.85 -9.01 -14.52
N ARG A 119 3.78 -9.71 -14.93
CA ARG A 119 2.91 -10.48 -14.03
C ARG A 119 3.69 -11.49 -13.18
N ASP A 120 4.66 -12.17 -13.81
CA ASP A 120 5.39 -13.29 -13.20
C ASP A 120 6.57 -12.82 -12.34
N LEU A 121 6.84 -11.52 -12.27
CA LEU A 121 7.85 -10.94 -11.41
C LEU A 121 7.43 -10.97 -9.93
N SER A 122 8.42 -11.10 -9.03
CA SER A 122 8.21 -10.86 -7.61
C SER A 122 7.76 -9.41 -7.36
N PRO A 123 7.02 -9.11 -6.27
CA PRO A 123 6.47 -7.77 -6.02
C PRO A 123 7.53 -6.66 -6.04
N LYS A 124 8.72 -6.89 -5.47
CA LYS A 124 9.83 -5.92 -5.51
C LYS A 124 10.34 -5.70 -6.93
N ARG A 125 10.45 -6.77 -7.73
CA ARG A 125 10.85 -6.67 -9.14
C ARG A 125 9.80 -5.98 -9.99
N GLN A 126 8.52 -6.11 -9.67
CA GLN A 126 7.47 -5.31 -10.32
C GLN A 126 7.68 -3.82 -10.06
N ILE A 127 8.06 -3.41 -8.85
CA ILE A 127 8.39 -2.01 -8.54
C ILE A 127 9.58 -1.55 -9.37
N ASP A 128 10.68 -2.31 -9.40
CA ASP A 128 11.88 -1.94 -10.16
C ASP A 128 11.58 -1.79 -11.67
N ALA A 129 10.86 -2.75 -12.24
CA ALA A 129 10.46 -2.72 -13.65
C ALA A 129 9.53 -1.54 -13.95
N HIS A 130 8.57 -1.24 -13.07
CA HIS A 130 7.65 -0.13 -13.24
C HIS A 130 8.33 1.23 -13.10
N ILE A 131 9.25 1.41 -12.13
CA ILE A 131 10.06 2.62 -12.03
C ILE A 131 10.88 2.85 -13.31
N LYS A 132 11.50 1.78 -13.85
CA LYS A 132 12.24 1.86 -15.12
C LYS A 132 11.33 2.27 -16.28
N TYR A 133 10.13 1.69 -16.36
CA TYR A 133 9.15 2.05 -17.38
C TYR A 133 8.72 3.52 -17.26
N VAL A 134 8.39 3.98 -16.06
CA VAL A 134 7.98 5.37 -15.79
C VAL A 134 9.09 6.35 -16.22
N ARG A 135 10.34 6.10 -15.84
CA ARG A 135 11.48 6.96 -16.21
C ARG A 135 11.83 6.93 -17.69
N HIS A 136 11.53 5.83 -18.38
CA HIS A 136 11.72 5.74 -19.81
C HIS A 136 10.65 6.52 -20.61
N ARG A 137 9.40 6.47 -20.14
CA ARG A 137 8.26 7.03 -20.87
C ARG A 137 7.91 8.45 -20.44
N TYR A 138 8.16 8.77 -19.18
CA TYR A 138 7.90 10.06 -18.56
C TYR A 138 9.17 10.57 -17.91
N LYS A 139 9.21 11.83 -17.56
CA LYS A 139 10.34 12.41 -16.85
C LYS A 139 10.52 11.79 -15.46
N ASP A 140 9.42 11.68 -14.72
CA ASP A 140 9.36 11.15 -13.36
C ASP A 140 7.96 10.62 -13.04
N ALA A 141 7.76 10.12 -11.82
CA ALA A 141 6.48 9.57 -11.39
C ALA A 141 5.37 10.64 -11.26
N CYS A 142 5.72 11.91 -11.09
CA CYS A 142 4.72 12.99 -11.02
C CYS A 142 4.16 13.31 -12.42
N ASP A 143 5.00 13.28 -13.45
CA ASP A 143 4.54 13.45 -14.83
C ASP A 143 3.68 12.25 -15.26
N ALA A 144 4.03 11.01 -14.85
CA ALA A 144 3.23 9.82 -15.12
C ALA A 144 1.85 9.90 -14.43
N LEU A 145 1.81 10.33 -13.16
CA LEU A 145 0.56 10.54 -12.43
C LEU A 145 -0.31 11.60 -13.08
N HIS A 146 0.28 12.73 -13.47
CA HIS A 146 -0.44 13.78 -14.17
C HIS A 146 -1.03 13.28 -15.49
N HIS A 147 -0.26 12.47 -16.24
CA HIS A 147 -0.75 11.86 -17.47
C HIS A 147 -1.91 10.90 -17.21
N LEU A 148 -1.83 10.05 -16.17
CA LEU A 148 -2.93 9.18 -15.76
C LEU A 148 -4.19 10.00 -15.40
N GLU A 149 -4.05 11.10 -14.68
CA GLU A 149 -5.17 11.94 -14.26
C GLU A 149 -5.83 12.69 -15.41
N THR A 150 -5.08 13.06 -16.43
CA THR A 150 -5.58 13.83 -17.58
C THR A 150 -6.04 12.95 -18.73
N ARG A 151 -5.44 11.78 -18.92
CA ARG A 151 -5.68 10.88 -20.06
C ARG A 151 -6.35 9.56 -19.68
N GLY A 152 -6.38 9.21 -18.38
CA GLY A 152 -6.95 7.97 -17.87
C GLY A 152 -6.04 6.74 -18.04
N TRP A 153 -4.78 6.92 -18.48
CA TRP A 153 -3.77 5.86 -18.63
C TRP A 153 -2.36 6.43 -18.50
N HIS A 154 -1.38 5.57 -18.25
CA HIS A 154 0.05 5.94 -18.21
C HIS A 154 0.96 4.92 -18.87
#